data_9e79c143350affd9ec985fd901e2e4e3
#
_entry.id   9e79c143350affd9ec985fd901e2e4e3
#
_cell.length_a   1.000
_cell.length_b   1.000
_cell.length_c   1.000
_cell.angle_alpha   90.00
_cell.angle_beta   90.00
_cell.angle_gamma   90.00
#
_symmetry.space_group_name_H-M   'P 1'
#
loop_
_entity.id
_entity.type
_entity.pdbx_description
1 polymer ?
#
loop_
_entity_poly.entity_id
_entity_poly.type
_entity_poly.pdbx_seq_one_letter_code
_entity_poly.pdbx_strand_id
1 'polypeptide(L)'
;LEVLLTKASFVLGSLWKLRINIDGFKSENSDELVTQASIGRSFQLIDCLRSNFKDKEIIDRVKVRLLEDDYICWFRFSELIHQASKIESWESELFTEERIISRIPEILSWTKAAKKMSNEYLWGGTIGPNFDCSGLVQSAFASSGIWIPRDAYQQEKFCKNIALDIESLGEELKPGDLLFFGSSEKCTHVGLHIENGFYIHSSGVTDGHNGIEI
;
A
#
# COMPACT_ATOMS: atom_id res chain seq x y z
N LEU A 1 16.63 -23.35 -11.03
CA LEU A 1 16.63 -23.48 -9.56
C LEU A 1 16.25 -22.13 -8.98
N GLU A 2 15.23 -22.11 -8.10
CA GLU A 2 14.79 -20.90 -7.41
C GLU A 2 15.87 -20.46 -6.40
N VAL A 3 16.27 -19.19 -6.49
CA VAL A 3 17.25 -18.59 -5.56
C VAL A 3 16.50 -17.86 -4.46
N LEU A 4 16.65 -18.31 -3.22
CA LEU A 4 16.06 -17.66 -2.06
C LEU A 4 17.01 -16.61 -1.48
N LEU A 5 16.42 -15.57 -0.86
CA LEU A 5 17.18 -14.55 -0.17
C LEU A 5 17.87 -15.13 1.07
N THR A 6 19.17 -14.99 1.12
CA THR A 6 20.05 -15.36 2.23
C THR A 6 21.11 -14.28 2.42
N LYS A 7 21.90 -14.35 3.47
CA LYS A 7 23.06 -13.46 3.61
C LYS A 7 24.04 -13.59 2.42
N ALA A 8 24.21 -14.78 1.88
CA ALA A 8 25.12 -15.03 0.77
C ALA A 8 24.58 -14.50 -0.57
N SER A 9 23.26 -14.49 -0.76
CA SER A 9 22.61 -13.95 -1.97
C SER A 9 22.22 -12.47 -1.86
N PHE A 10 22.51 -11.82 -0.73
CA PHE A 10 22.21 -10.42 -0.49
C PHE A 10 23.10 -9.51 -1.35
N VAL A 11 22.51 -8.87 -2.34
CA VAL A 11 23.19 -7.93 -3.25
C VAL A 11 22.32 -6.71 -3.41
N LEU A 12 22.86 -5.52 -3.14
CA LEU A 12 22.15 -4.26 -3.37
C LEU A 12 21.79 -4.10 -4.84
N GLY A 13 20.62 -3.59 -5.13
CA GLY A 13 20.07 -3.44 -6.46
C GLY A 13 19.37 -4.70 -6.98
N SER A 14 19.52 -5.86 -6.33
CA SER A 14 18.83 -7.09 -6.76
C SER A 14 17.33 -7.03 -6.51
N LEU A 15 16.59 -7.78 -7.34
CA LEU A 15 15.13 -7.81 -7.34
C LEU A 15 14.63 -9.13 -6.76
N TRP A 16 13.57 -9.04 -5.98
CA TRP A 16 13.02 -10.15 -5.22
C TRP A 16 11.50 -10.12 -5.20
N LYS A 17 10.87 -11.28 -5.07
CA LYS A 17 9.43 -11.45 -4.90
C LYS A 17 9.12 -12.08 -3.56
N LEU A 18 8.21 -11.50 -2.79
CA LEU A 18 7.80 -11.98 -1.47
C LEU A 18 7.03 -13.30 -1.55
N ARG A 19 7.33 -14.19 -0.60
CA ARG A 19 6.64 -15.46 -0.39
C ARG A 19 5.74 -15.45 0.86
N ILE A 20 5.80 -14.38 1.61
CA ILE A 20 4.99 -14.13 2.82
C ILE A 20 4.47 -12.70 2.80
N ASN A 21 3.50 -12.43 3.67
CA ASN A 21 3.18 -11.07 4.06
C ASN A 21 4.24 -10.56 5.05
N ILE A 22 4.65 -9.29 4.92
CA ILE A 22 5.66 -8.69 5.78
C ILE A 22 5.34 -7.23 6.10
N ASP A 23 5.65 -6.80 7.32
CA ASP A 23 5.50 -5.42 7.76
C ASP A 23 6.66 -4.54 7.29
N GLY A 24 6.32 -3.35 6.79
CA GLY A 24 7.26 -2.32 6.38
C GLY A 24 7.29 -1.15 7.37
N PHE A 25 8.49 -0.81 7.81
CA PHE A 25 8.73 0.20 8.85
C PHE A 25 9.30 1.48 8.27
N LYS A 26 9.11 2.58 8.98
CA LYS A 26 9.48 3.94 8.57
C LYS A 26 10.98 4.16 8.40
N SER A 27 11.78 3.59 9.29
CA SER A 27 13.23 3.73 9.28
C SER A 27 13.93 2.50 9.83
N GLU A 28 15.25 2.47 9.72
CA GLU A 28 16.09 1.39 10.24
C GLU A 28 15.94 1.15 11.74
N ASN A 29 15.60 2.19 12.51
CA ASN A 29 15.49 2.13 13.96
C ASN A 29 14.07 2.32 14.50
N SER A 30 13.06 2.37 13.62
CA SER A 30 11.66 2.59 14.00
C SER A 30 10.85 1.31 13.89
N ASP A 31 9.97 1.06 14.86
CA ASP A 31 8.90 0.07 14.78
C ASP A 31 7.56 0.69 14.34
N GLU A 32 7.57 1.95 13.88
CA GLU A 32 6.40 2.58 13.27
C GLU A 32 6.08 1.90 11.95
N LEU A 33 4.95 1.21 11.91
CA LEU A 33 4.40 0.60 10.69
C LEU A 33 4.02 1.71 9.69
N VAL A 34 4.45 1.61 8.45
CA VAL A 34 4.08 2.56 7.39
C VAL A 34 3.41 1.88 6.21
N THR A 35 3.64 0.58 6.05
CA THR A 35 2.97 -0.25 5.04
C THR A 35 3.08 -1.72 5.41
N GLN A 36 2.30 -2.54 4.74
CA GLN A 36 2.46 -3.99 4.74
C GLN A 36 2.61 -4.46 3.30
N ALA A 37 3.56 -5.33 3.04
CA ALA A 37 3.75 -5.90 1.71
C ALA A 37 3.18 -7.32 1.68
N SER A 38 2.15 -7.52 0.87
CA SER A 38 1.52 -8.83 0.70
C SER A 38 2.40 -9.81 -0.05
N ILE A 39 2.16 -11.09 0.18
CA ILE A 39 2.74 -12.17 -0.62
C ILE A 39 2.58 -11.89 -2.12
N GLY A 40 3.63 -12.11 -2.88
CA GLY A 40 3.66 -11.90 -4.32
C GLY A 40 4.13 -10.51 -4.75
N ARG A 41 4.21 -9.52 -3.84
CA ARG A 41 4.81 -8.22 -4.16
C ARG A 41 6.30 -8.35 -4.45
N SER A 42 6.76 -7.48 -5.34
CA SER A 42 8.15 -7.43 -5.76
C SER A 42 8.87 -6.24 -5.11
N PHE A 43 10.15 -6.41 -4.83
CA PHE A 43 10.94 -5.35 -4.24
C PHE A 43 12.39 -5.35 -4.73
N GLN A 44 13.02 -4.19 -4.64
CA GLN A 44 14.45 -4.00 -4.85
C GLN A 44 15.14 -3.73 -3.51
N LEU A 45 16.27 -4.39 -3.28
CA LEU A 45 17.15 -4.10 -2.16
C LEU A 45 17.90 -2.79 -2.43
N ILE A 46 17.73 -1.77 -1.56
CA ILE A 46 18.36 -0.45 -1.73
C ILE A 46 19.51 -0.27 -0.77
N ASP A 47 19.34 -0.67 0.50
CA ASP A 47 20.30 -0.46 1.59
C ASP A 47 20.09 -1.47 2.71
N CYS A 48 20.97 -1.49 3.72
CA CYS A 48 20.81 -2.32 4.90
C CYS A 48 21.46 -1.69 6.14
N LEU A 49 20.81 -1.89 7.29
CA LEU A 49 21.40 -1.64 8.59
C LEU A 49 22.17 -2.89 9.03
N ARG A 50 23.44 -2.70 9.40
CA ARG A 50 24.32 -3.75 9.90
C ARG A 50 24.74 -3.45 11.32
N SER A 51 24.72 -4.44 12.17
CA SER A 51 25.24 -4.39 13.54
C SER A 51 26.27 -5.47 13.77
N ASN A 52 27.10 -5.32 14.82
CA ASN A 52 28.08 -6.32 15.24
C ASN A 52 27.60 -6.99 16.53
N PHE A 53 27.45 -8.29 16.49
CA PHE A 53 27.14 -9.09 17.67
C PHE A 53 28.15 -10.24 17.81
N LYS A 54 28.91 -10.26 18.91
CA LYS A 54 29.95 -11.27 19.18
C LYS A 54 30.93 -11.42 17.99
N ASP A 55 31.46 -10.29 17.51
CA ASP A 55 32.40 -10.20 16.37
C ASP A 55 31.86 -10.75 15.03
N LYS A 56 30.55 -10.89 14.92
CA LYS A 56 29.86 -11.25 13.67
C LYS A 56 28.99 -10.10 13.18
N GLU A 57 29.15 -9.75 11.93
CA GLU A 57 28.27 -8.80 11.26
C GLU A 57 26.88 -9.42 11.07
N ILE A 58 25.85 -8.68 11.51
CA ILE A 58 24.45 -9.07 11.38
C ILE A 58 23.73 -8.01 10.52
N ILE A 59 22.90 -8.46 9.61
CA ILE A 59 21.95 -7.58 8.92
C ILE A 59 20.67 -7.60 9.75
N ASP A 60 20.31 -6.46 10.34
CA ASP A 60 19.11 -6.33 11.17
C ASP A 60 17.90 -5.93 10.33
N ARG A 61 18.08 -4.89 9.51
CA ARG A 61 17.06 -4.36 8.64
C ARG A 61 17.56 -4.11 7.24
N VAL A 62 16.68 -4.18 6.29
CA VAL A 62 16.94 -3.89 4.87
C VAL A 62 15.97 -2.83 4.37
N LYS A 63 16.52 -1.84 3.70
CA LYS A 63 15.76 -0.83 2.99
C LYS A 63 15.38 -1.36 1.63
N VAL A 64 14.12 -1.30 1.32
CA VAL A 64 13.55 -1.80 0.07
C VAL A 64 12.74 -0.73 -0.64
N ARG A 65 12.64 -0.86 -1.95
CA ARG A 65 11.65 -0.20 -2.77
C ARG A 65 10.68 -1.26 -3.25
N LEU A 66 9.41 -1.15 -2.89
CA LEU A 66 8.33 -1.95 -3.45
C LEU A 66 8.11 -1.50 -4.90
N LEU A 67 8.13 -2.45 -5.84
CA LEU A 67 8.21 -2.08 -7.27
C LEU A 67 6.86 -1.67 -7.86
N GLU A 68 5.77 -2.14 -7.28
CA GLU A 68 4.42 -1.86 -7.78
C GLU A 68 3.96 -0.42 -7.55
N ASP A 69 4.46 0.24 -6.49
CA ASP A 69 4.06 1.59 -6.08
C ASP A 69 5.22 2.54 -5.76
N ASP A 70 6.45 2.10 -6.02
CA ASP A 70 7.71 2.81 -5.69
C ASP A 70 7.88 3.16 -4.20
N TYR A 71 7.09 2.53 -3.30
CA TYR A 71 7.14 2.85 -1.89
C TYR A 71 8.40 2.33 -1.22
N ILE A 72 9.08 3.20 -0.46
CA ILE A 72 10.32 2.89 0.25
C ILE A 72 10.01 2.64 1.72
N CYS A 73 10.42 1.47 2.22
CA CYS A 73 10.28 1.10 3.62
C CYS A 73 11.44 0.21 4.07
N TRP A 74 11.42 -0.17 5.35
CA TRP A 74 12.40 -1.06 5.93
C TRP A 74 11.76 -2.38 6.38
N PHE A 75 12.33 -3.51 5.96
CA PHE A 75 11.92 -4.84 6.42
C PHE A 75 12.88 -5.36 7.48
N ARG A 76 12.40 -6.17 8.43
CA ARG A 76 13.25 -6.95 9.31
C ARG A 76 13.87 -8.09 8.50
N PHE A 77 15.20 -8.14 8.46
CA PHE A 77 15.90 -9.16 7.66
C PHE A 77 15.64 -10.58 8.19
N SER A 78 15.47 -10.73 9.51
CA SER A 78 15.14 -12.02 10.14
C SER A 78 13.81 -12.61 9.65
N GLU A 79 12.84 -11.77 9.32
CA GLU A 79 11.54 -12.19 8.78
C GLU A 79 11.61 -12.45 7.27
N LEU A 80 12.52 -11.76 6.57
CA LEU A 80 12.65 -11.81 5.11
C LEU A 80 13.51 -12.98 4.61
N ILE A 81 14.46 -13.44 5.44
CA ILE A 81 15.42 -14.49 5.06
C ILE A 81 14.69 -15.78 4.70
N HIS A 82 15.02 -16.38 3.56
CA HIS A 82 14.36 -17.53 2.92
C HIS A 82 12.88 -17.29 2.52
N GLN A 83 12.38 -16.07 2.67
CA GLN A 83 10.99 -15.70 2.38
C GLN A 83 10.85 -14.80 1.15
N ALA A 84 11.88 -14.70 0.35
CA ALA A 84 11.83 -14.02 -0.93
C ALA A 84 12.61 -14.80 -1.99
N SER A 85 12.06 -14.85 -3.20
CA SER A 85 12.64 -15.49 -4.38
C SER A 85 13.23 -14.44 -5.29
N LYS A 86 14.44 -14.68 -5.81
CA LYS A 86 15.08 -13.79 -6.76
C LYS A 86 14.32 -13.74 -8.09
N ILE A 87 14.17 -12.54 -8.63
CA ILE A 87 13.65 -12.31 -9.99
C ILE A 87 14.69 -11.57 -10.81
N GLU A 88 14.71 -11.83 -12.12
CA GLU A 88 15.71 -11.23 -13.04
C GLU A 88 15.28 -9.86 -13.54
N SER A 89 13.97 -9.65 -13.72
CA SER A 89 13.39 -8.40 -14.16
C SER A 89 12.01 -8.19 -13.55
N TRP A 90 11.55 -6.95 -13.58
CA TRP A 90 10.21 -6.57 -13.21
C TRP A 90 9.74 -5.45 -14.14
N GLU A 91 8.50 -5.52 -14.58
CA GLU A 91 7.90 -4.51 -15.43
C GLU A 91 6.52 -4.17 -14.88
N SER A 92 6.21 -2.87 -14.87
CA SER A 92 4.91 -2.36 -14.48
C SER A 92 3.86 -2.70 -15.54
N GLU A 93 2.73 -3.24 -15.13
CA GLU A 93 1.56 -3.36 -16.02
C GLU A 93 0.93 -1.97 -16.21
N LEU A 94 0.79 -1.54 -17.46
CA LEU A 94 0.12 -0.30 -17.80
C LEU A 94 -1.36 -0.56 -18.08
N PHE A 95 -2.22 0.23 -17.45
CA PHE A 95 -3.65 0.18 -17.64
C PHE A 95 -4.12 1.39 -18.45
N THR A 96 -4.95 1.16 -19.46
CA THR A 96 -5.70 2.23 -20.12
C THR A 96 -6.88 2.67 -19.24
N GLU A 97 -7.39 3.86 -19.50
CA GLU A 97 -8.56 4.40 -18.78
C GLU A 97 -9.76 3.44 -18.88
N GLU A 98 -10.02 2.88 -20.06
CA GLU A 98 -11.12 1.92 -20.26
C GLU A 98 -10.94 0.66 -19.43
N ARG A 99 -9.71 0.15 -19.32
CA ARG A 99 -9.42 -1.01 -18.47
C ARG A 99 -9.60 -0.69 -16.99
N ILE A 100 -9.23 0.50 -16.54
CA ILE A 100 -9.46 0.95 -15.16
C ILE A 100 -10.97 1.03 -14.89
N ILE A 101 -11.72 1.74 -15.76
CA ILE A 101 -13.17 1.89 -15.63
C ILE A 101 -13.87 0.53 -15.57
N SER A 102 -13.45 -0.43 -16.38
CA SER A 102 -14.05 -1.78 -16.40
C SER A 102 -13.83 -2.56 -15.10
N ARG A 103 -12.81 -2.19 -14.28
CA ARG A 103 -12.49 -2.83 -13.01
C ARG A 103 -13.18 -2.19 -11.80
N ILE A 104 -13.74 -0.99 -11.95
CA ILE A 104 -14.38 -0.26 -10.83
C ILE A 104 -15.45 -1.09 -10.10
N PRO A 105 -16.37 -1.81 -10.77
CA PRO A 105 -17.37 -2.62 -10.07
C PRO A 105 -16.73 -3.69 -9.17
N GLU A 106 -15.64 -4.32 -9.61
CA GLU A 106 -14.89 -5.32 -8.84
C GLU A 106 -14.19 -4.69 -7.63
N ILE A 107 -13.54 -3.55 -7.82
CA ILE A 107 -12.89 -2.76 -6.77
C ILE A 107 -13.89 -2.38 -5.67
N LEU A 108 -15.06 -1.85 -6.05
CA LEU A 108 -16.11 -1.48 -5.10
C LEU A 108 -16.70 -2.70 -4.38
N SER A 109 -16.87 -3.82 -5.09
CA SER A 109 -17.33 -5.07 -4.50
C SER A 109 -16.34 -5.59 -3.45
N TRP A 110 -15.04 -5.55 -3.75
CA TRP A 110 -13.98 -5.93 -2.82
C TRP A 110 -14.00 -5.05 -1.57
N THR A 111 -14.10 -3.72 -1.73
CA THR A 111 -14.11 -2.77 -0.62
C THR A 111 -15.33 -2.98 0.30
N LYS A 112 -16.53 -3.20 -0.31
CA LYS A 112 -17.74 -3.55 0.43
C LYS A 112 -17.62 -4.89 1.17
N ALA A 113 -16.89 -5.86 0.62
CA ALA A 113 -16.60 -7.12 1.29
C ALA A 113 -15.62 -6.94 2.46
N ALA A 114 -14.57 -6.13 2.30
CA ALA A 114 -13.64 -5.80 3.37
C ALA A 114 -14.36 -5.17 4.57
N LYS A 115 -15.31 -4.25 4.34
CA LYS A 115 -16.14 -3.63 5.40
C LYS A 115 -16.95 -4.65 6.20
N LYS A 116 -17.38 -5.77 5.60
CA LYS A 116 -18.17 -6.80 6.30
C LYS A 116 -17.36 -7.67 7.26
N MET A 117 -16.04 -7.65 7.14
CA MET A 117 -15.15 -8.32 8.07
C MET A 117 -15.07 -7.51 9.37
N SER A 118 -14.87 -8.18 10.52
CA SER A 118 -14.50 -7.48 11.74
C SER A 118 -13.15 -6.81 11.54
N ASN A 119 -13.12 -5.49 11.62
CA ASN A 119 -11.94 -4.70 11.31
C ASN A 119 -11.79 -3.51 12.26
N GLU A 120 -10.57 -3.02 12.38
CA GLU A 120 -10.20 -1.81 13.10
C GLU A 120 -9.25 -0.99 12.24
N TYR A 121 -9.16 0.31 12.52
CA TYR A 121 -8.16 1.16 11.89
C TYR A 121 -6.76 0.74 12.33
N LEU A 122 -5.89 0.52 11.37
CA LEU A 122 -4.48 0.22 11.60
C LEU A 122 -3.62 1.18 10.80
N TRP A 123 -2.91 2.08 11.47
CA TRP A 123 -1.91 2.93 10.82
C TRP A 123 -0.86 2.07 10.08
N GLY A 124 -0.63 2.37 8.82
CA GLY A 124 0.27 1.57 7.97
C GLY A 124 -0.37 0.29 7.42
N GLY A 125 -1.62 -0.03 7.78
CA GLY A 125 -2.31 -1.25 7.36
C GLY A 125 -2.70 -1.24 5.88
N THR A 126 -2.30 -2.29 5.16
CA THR A 126 -2.65 -2.55 3.76
C THR A 126 -3.05 -4.01 3.51
N ILE A 127 -3.00 -4.83 4.55
CA ILE A 127 -3.42 -6.24 4.49
C ILE A 127 -4.60 -6.44 5.44
N GLY A 128 -5.71 -6.95 4.90
CA GLY A 128 -6.92 -7.16 5.68
C GLY A 128 -6.77 -8.05 6.92
N PRO A 129 -7.66 -7.87 7.90
CA PRO A 129 -8.88 -7.05 7.82
C PRO A 129 -8.67 -5.57 8.16
N ASN A 130 -7.51 -5.16 8.69
CA ASN A 130 -7.25 -3.85 9.27
C ASN A 130 -6.47 -2.96 8.30
N PHE A 131 -6.98 -1.78 8.03
CA PHE A 131 -6.42 -0.85 7.06
C PHE A 131 -6.34 0.57 7.64
N ASP A 132 -5.39 1.39 7.14
CA ASP A 132 -5.57 2.84 7.18
C ASP A 132 -6.35 3.32 5.95
N CYS A 133 -6.61 4.64 5.86
CA CYS A 133 -7.45 5.20 4.81
C CYS A 133 -6.90 4.94 3.41
N SER A 134 -5.64 5.29 3.17
CA SER A 134 -4.97 5.12 1.88
C SER A 134 -4.62 3.65 1.57
N GLY A 135 -4.35 2.86 2.61
CA GLY A 135 -4.12 1.42 2.50
C GLY A 135 -5.36 0.65 2.06
N LEU A 136 -6.56 1.02 2.57
CA LEU A 136 -7.82 0.46 2.10
C LEU A 136 -8.02 0.73 0.60
N VAL A 137 -7.85 1.99 0.20
CA VAL A 137 -8.02 2.41 -1.20
C VAL A 137 -6.98 1.73 -2.09
N GLN A 138 -5.70 1.75 -1.71
CA GLN A 138 -4.64 1.07 -2.46
C GLN A 138 -4.93 -0.42 -2.64
N SER A 139 -5.32 -1.10 -1.55
CA SER A 139 -5.60 -2.55 -1.59
C SER A 139 -6.83 -2.89 -2.42
N ALA A 140 -7.84 -2.01 -2.43
CA ALA A 140 -9.00 -2.16 -3.30
C ALA A 140 -8.61 -2.16 -4.78
N PHE A 141 -7.80 -1.20 -5.22
CA PHE A 141 -7.29 -1.14 -6.60
C PHE A 141 -6.34 -2.30 -6.90
N ALA A 142 -5.43 -2.62 -5.97
CA ALA A 142 -4.48 -3.74 -6.10
C ALA A 142 -5.18 -5.10 -6.22
N SER A 143 -6.38 -5.28 -5.63
CA SER A 143 -7.19 -6.50 -5.79
C SER A 143 -7.57 -6.80 -7.24
N SER A 144 -7.60 -5.76 -8.07
CA SER A 144 -7.85 -5.84 -9.52
C SER A 144 -6.57 -5.62 -10.36
N GLY A 145 -5.38 -5.70 -9.73
CA GLY A 145 -4.09 -5.56 -10.38
C GLY A 145 -3.65 -4.12 -10.64
N ILE A 146 -4.43 -3.13 -10.22
CA ILE A 146 -4.13 -1.71 -10.42
C ILE A 146 -3.39 -1.18 -9.18
N TRP A 147 -2.15 -0.75 -9.35
CA TRP A 147 -1.36 -0.18 -8.27
C TRP A 147 -1.39 1.35 -8.31
N ILE A 148 -1.73 1.95 -7.19
CA ILE A 148 -1.69 3.39 -6.95
C ILE A 148 -0.73 3.67 -5.79
N PRO A 149 -0.25 4.91 -5.61
CA PRO A 149 0.66 5.24 -4.52
C PRO A 149 0.13 4.88 -3.14
N ARG A 150 1.04 4.68 -2.16
CA ARG A 150 0.72 4.22 -0.82
C ARG A 150 0.02 5.27 0.04
N ASP A 151 0.54 6.49 0.08
CA ASP A 151 0.07 7.53 1.01
C ASP A 151 -0.99 8.40 0.37
N ALA A 152 -1.97 8.89 1.15
CA ALA A 152 -3.08 9.71 0.67
C ALA A 152 -2.62 10.93 -0.13
N TYR A 153 -1.59 11.66 0.34
CA TYR A 153 -1.05 12.82 -0.37
C TYR A 153 -0.35 12.48 -1.69
N GLN A 154 0.16 11.25 -1.82
CA GLN A 154 0.73 10.73 -3.06
C GLN A 154 -0.38 10.32 -4.03
N GLN A 155 -1.45 9.69 -3.53
CA GLN A 155 -2.63 9.34 -4.30
C GLN A 155 -3.30 10.60 -4.86
N GLU A 156 -3.45 11.66 -4.06
CA GLU A 156 -3.97 12.96 -4.50
C GLU A 156 -3.17 13.54 -5.68
N LYS A 157 -1.84 13.53 -5.58
CA LYS A 157 -0.96 14.02 -6.66
C LYS A 157 -0.96 13.15 -7.91
N PHE A 158 -1.22 11.87 -7.73
CA PHE A 158 -1.24 10.88 -8.82
C PHE A 158 -2.54 10.96 -9.63
N CYS A 159 -3.65 11.27 -8.98
CA CYS A 159 -4.97 11.34 -9.60
C CYS A 159 -5.16 12.64 -10.42
N LYS A 160 -5.99 12.56 -11.44
CA LYS A 160 -6.45 13.75 -12.16
C LYS A 160 -7.46 14.50 -11.30
N ASN A 161 -7.15 15.76 -10.96
CA ASN A 161 -8.10 16.61 -10.24
C ASN A 161 -9.32 16.93 -11.08
N ILE A 162 -10.50 16.76 -10.49
CA ILE A 162 -11.77 17.22 -11.02
C ILE A 162 -12.16 18.45 -10.19
N ALA A 163 -12.28 19.60 -10.82
CA ALA A 163 -12.83 20.79 -10.17
C ALA A 163 -14.33 20.59 -10.02
N LEU A 164 -14.79 20.35 -8.79
CA LEU A 164 -16.20 20.20 -8.47
C LEU A 164 -16.72 21.51 -7.86
N ASP A 165 -17.86 21.96 -8.35
CA ASP A 165 -18.66 22.93 -7.62
C ASP A 165 -19.35 22.19 -6.45
N ILE A 166 -19.31 22.77 -5.24
CA ILE A 166 -19.90 22.15 -4.04
C ILE A 166 -21.40 21.86 -4.25
N GLU A 167 -22.09 22.67 -5.06
CA GLU A 167 -23.52 22.50 -5.34
C GLU A 167 -23.80 21.31 -6.29
N SER A 168 -22.85 20.89 -7.12
CA SER A 168 -22.95 19.79 -8.08
C SER A 168 -22.23 18.49 -7.66
N LEU A 169 -21.61 18.48 -6.48
CA LEU A 169 -20.69 17.45 -6.02
C LEU A 169 -21.28 16.02 -6.12
N GLY A 170 -22.56 15.86 -5.84
CA GLY A 170 -23.22 14.55 -5.90
C GLY A 170 -23.56 14.03 -7.30
N GLU A 171 -23.64 14.95 -8.29
CA GLU A 171 -24.03 14.59 -9.66
C GLU A 171 -22.82 14.33 -10.57
N GLU A 172 -21.68 14.95 -10.26
CA GLU A 172 -20.45 14.84 -11.07
C GLU A 172 -19.55 13.68 -10.68
N LEU A 173 -19.62 13.24 -9.40
CA LEU A 173 -18.81 12.13 -8.89
C LEU A 173 -19.25 10.79 -9.48
N LYS A 174 -18.27 10.04 -9.97
CA LYS A 174 -18.50 8.68 -10.47
C LYS A 174 -18.04 7.64 -9.45
N PRO A 175 -18.69 6.46 -9.43
CA PRO A 175 -18.17 5.34 -8.64
C PRO A 175 -16.71 5.05 -9.00
N GLY A 176 -15.84 4.97 -7.97
CA GLY A 176 -14.41 4.79 -8.15
C GLY A 176 -13.58 6.07 -8.05
N ASP A 177 -14.20 7.25 -8.04
CA ASP A 177 -13.49 8.50 -7.79
C ASP A 177 -12.96 8.54 -6.34
N LEU A 178 -11.80 9.17 -6.16
CA LEU A 178 -11.18 9.34 -4.84
C LEU A 178 -11.49 10.72 -4.29
N LEU A 179 -11.91 10.74 -3.03
CA LEU A 179 -12.19 11.96 -2.27
C LEU A 179 -11.03 12.20 -1.30
N PHE A 180 -10.37 13.34 -1.44
CA PHE A 180 -9.22 13.69 -0.61
C PHE A 180 -9.59 14.78 0.39
N PHE A 181 -9.15 14.59 1.63
CA PHE A 181 -9.43 15.47 2.76
C PHE A 181 -8.14 15.91 3.44
N GLY A 182 -8.14 17.11 3.98
CA GLY A 182 -6.98 17.66 4.68
C GLY A 182 -7.00 19.19 4.70
N SER A 183 -5.83 19.80 4.82
CA SER A 183 -5.64 21.23 4.69
C SER A 183 -5.20 21.59 3.27
N SER A 184 -5.17 22.89 2.97
CA SER A 184 -4.60 23.40 1.71
C SER A 184 -3.12 23.03 1.51
N GLU A 185 -2.43 22.64 2.59
CA GLU A 185 -1.00 22.31 2.56
C GLU A 185 -0.75 20.81 2.43
N LYS A 186 -1.65 19.98 2.96
CA LYS A 186 -1.44 18.53 3.01
C LYS A 186 -2.74 17.75 3.07
N CYS A 187 -2.91 16.83 2.12
CA CYS A 187 -3.89 15.77 2.21
C CYS A 187 -3.52 14.78 3.33
N THR A 188 -4.47 14.47 4.21
CA THR A 188 -4.28 13.57 5.35
C THR A 188 -5.21 12.38 5.33
N HIS A 189 -6.25 12.39 4.49
CA HIS A 189 -7.24 11.34 4.44
C HIS A 189 -7.79 11.15 3.03
N VAL A 190 -8.25 9.93 2.73
CA VAL A 190 -8.84 9.57 1.44
C VAL A 190 -9.99 8.59 1.64
N GLY A 191 -11.03 8.76 0.83
CA GLY A 191 -12.14 7.82 0.69
C GLY A 191 -12.40 7.48 -0.77
N LEU A 192 -13.05 6.37 -1.00
CA LEU A 192 -13.44 5.86 -2.32
C LEU A 192 -14.94 6.09 -2.52
N HIS A 193 -15.31 6.91 -3.51
CA HIS A 193 -16.72 7.17 -3.84
C HIS A 193 -17.40 5.90 -4.36
N ILE A 194 -18.58 5.62 -3.83
CA ILE A 194 -19.37 4.44 -4.17
C ILE A 194 -20.49 4.82 -5.15
N GLU A 195 -21.43 5.59 -4.67
CA GLU A 195 -22.62 6.07 -5.42
C GLU A 195 -23.40 7.09 -4.60
N ASN A 196 -24.19 7.93 -5.25
CA ASN A 196 -25.15 8.85 -4.59
C ASN A 196 -24.53 9.73 -3.50
N GLY A 197 -23.29 10.18 -3.68
CA GLY A 197 -22.59 11.01 -2.71
C GLY A 197 -22.02 10.24 -1.49
N PHE A 198 -22.17 8.92 -1.44
CA PHE A 198 -21.56 8.10 -0.41
C PHE A 198 -20.15 7.65 -0.79
N TYR A 199 -19.26 7.62 0.18
CA TYR A 199 -17.91 7.08 0.02
C TYR A 199 -17.57 6.12 1.15
N ILE A 200 -16.67 5.19 0.89
CA ILE A 200 -16.15 4.23 1.86
C ILE A 200 -14.72 4.57 2.20
N HIS A 201 -14.39 4.57 3.49
CA HIS A 201 -13.06 4.87 3.99
C HIS A 201 -12.76 4.06 5.26
N SER A 202 -11.49 4.06 5.70
CA SER A 202 -11.08 3.56 7.02
C SER A 202 -10.62 4.73 7.85
N SER A 203 -11.19 4.92 9.05
CA SER A 203 -10.90 6.03 9.95
C SER A 203 -10.56 5.55 11.36
N GLY A 204 -9.70 6.32 12.06
CA GLY A 204 -9.40 6.10 13.47
C GLY A 204 -10.53 6.58 14.40
N VAL A 205 -10.44 6.23 15.69
CA VAL A 205 -11.43 6.61 16.73
C VAL A 205 -11.66 8.11 16.81
N THR A 206 -10.63 8.91 16.58
CA THR A 206 -10.72 10.38 16.67
C THR A 206 -11.43 11.02 15.49
N ASP A 207 -11.44 10.33 14.35
CA ASP A 207 -11.91 10.88 13.07
C ASP A 207 -13.15 10.15 12.53
N GLY A 208 -13.61 9.11 13.23
CA GLY A 208 -14.75 8.31 12.82
C GLY A 208 -15.00 7.07 13.66
N HIS A 209 -15.26 5.94 13.01
CA HIS A 209 -15.79 4.73 13.65
C HIS A 209 -14.73 3.75 14.17
N ASN A 210 -13.44 3.98 13.96
CA ASN A 210 -12.37 3.01 14.20
C ASN A 210 -12.48 1.78 13.28
N GLY A 211 -12.36 2.01 11.99
CA GLY A 211 -12.40 0.96 10.98
C GLY A 211 -13.03 1.44 9.69
N ILE A 212 -13.53 0.48 8.90
CA ILE A 212 -14.12 0.77 7.58
C ILE A 212 -15.59 1.16 7.74
N GLU A 213 -15.94 2.35 7.25
CA GLU A 213 -17.31 2.90 7.26
C GLU A 213 -17.69 3.56 5.92
N ILE A 214 -18.99 3.89 5.79
CA ILE A 214 -19.59 4.60 4.64
C ILE A 214 -20.25 5.85 5.17
#